data_dc6fa9589b95d80268bb351bcb708ac2
#
_entry.id   dc6fa9589b95d80268bb351bcb708ac2
#
_cell.length_a   1.000
_cell.length_b   1.000
_cell.length_c   1.000
_cell.angle_alpha   90.00
_cell.angle_beta   90.00
_cell.angle_gamma   90.00
#
_symmetry.space_group_name_H-M   'P 1'
#
loop_
_entity.id
_entity.type
_entity.pdbx_description
1 polymer ?
#
loop_
_entity_poly.entity_id
_entity_poly.type
_entity_poly.pdbx_seq_one_letter_code
_entity_poly.pdbx_strand_id
1 'polypeptide(L)'
;MSNPTLPAELLDHITDHLDTRRALGDCCLVSKLWIPRTRKHLFASIEFRTAVDLESWKKKFPDPSTSPACYTKALTIGCPEEVTVADAEVGGWIRGFSHIVHLELKGYLADNLTPLFHGFSPTIKSLDVNVIMLSPSHIFNLILSFPLLEDLRVTGWEVRGGGSPDGLPTVIQPSNPPIFTGSLELHHGKWTKPFTRRLLSLPGGIHFRKLTLTYMREEDASLVMALVLECSHSLESLEISGTRSSK
;
A
#
# COMPACT_ATOMS: atom_id res chain seq x y z
N MET A 1 27.09 -34.51 27.30
CA MET A 1 27.75 -33.31 26.73
C MET A 1 26.66 -32.46 26.10
N SER A 2 26.30 -31.34 26.74
CA SER A 2 25.33 -30.38 26.15
C SER A 2 26.02 -29.67 24.99
N ASN A 3 25.48 -29.80 23.77
CA ASN A 3 25.95 -29.02 22.64
C ASN A 3 25.84 -27.54 22.99
N PRO A 4 26.88 -26.73 22.78
CA PRO A 4 26.78 -25.29 22.97
C PRO A 4 25.74 -24.74 21.99
N THR A 5 24.63 -24.29 22.54
CA THR A 5 23.60 -23.61 21.74
C THR A 5 23.94 -22.13 21.66
N LEU A 6 23.98 -21.58 20.45
CA LEU A 6 24.16 -20.15 20.26
C LEU A 6 23.02 -19.38 20.98
N PRO A 7 23.33 -18.28 21.69
CA PRO A 7 22.30 -17.40 22.23
C PRO A 7 21.33 -16.90 21.16
N ALA A 8 20.08 -16.72 21.59
CA ALA A 8 19.01 -16.29 20.67
C ALA A 8 19.33 -14.96 19.99
N GLU A 9 19.93 -14.04 20.73
CA GLU A 9 20.32 -12.70 20.28
C GLU A 9 21.37 -12.74 19.16
N LEU A 10 22.32 -13.68 19.24
CA LEU A 10 23.31 -13.86 18.16
C LEU A 10 22.68 -14.45 16.91
N LEU A 11 21.70 -15.34 17.06
CA LEU A 11 20.95 -15.87 15.92
C LEU A 11 20.14 -14.78 15.22
N ASP A 12 19.47 -13.91 15.98
CA ASP A 12 18.74 -12.77 15.45
C ASP A 12 19.70 -11.81 14.72
N HIS A 13 20.82 -11.47 15.35
CA HIS A 13 21.82 -10.60 14.74
C HIS A 13 22.40 -11.16 13.44
N ILE A 14 22.69 -12.46 13.39
CA ILE A 14 23.17 -13.10 12.16
C ILE A 14 22.10 -13.04 11.07
N THR A 15 20.82 -13.35 11.39
CA THR A 15 19.75 -13.33 10.40
C THR A 15 19.44 -11.93 9.89
N ASP A 16 19.59 -10.90 10.72
CA ASP A 16 19.41 -9.49 10.33
C ASP A 16 20.45 -9.01 9.29
N HIS A 17 21.60 -9.67 9.21
CA HIS A 17 22.67 -9.35 8.25
C HIS A 17 22.66 -10.25 7.01
N LEU A 18 21.68 -11.14 6.87
CA LEU A 18 21.55 -11.98 5.69
C LEU A 18 20.65 -11.30 4.62
N ASP A 19 21.27 -10.75 3.60
CA ASP A 19 20.58 -9.95 2.57
C ASP A 19 19.91 -10.82 1.48
N THR A 20 20.22 -12.11 1.40
CA THR A 20 19.72 -12.97 0.34
C THR A 20 18.69 -13.97 0.82
N ARG A 21 17.59 -14.11 0.06
CA ARG A 21 16.58 -15.15 0.33
C ARG A 21 17.17 -16.56 0.34
N ARG A 22 18.24 -16.81 -0.45
CA ARG A 22 18.92 -18.09 -0.49
C ARG A 22 19.62 -18.39 0.84
N ALA A 23 20.44 -17.45 1.34
CA ALA A 23 21.14 -17.60 2.61
C ALA A 23 20.17 -17.81 3.79
N LEU A 24 19.05 -17.06 3.82
CA LEU A 24 17.99 -17.26 4.79
C LEU A 24 17.35 -18.65 4.66
N GLY A 25 17.12 -19.14 3.45
CA GLY A 25 16.61 -20.49 3.19
C GLY A 25 17.58 -21.56 3.68
N ASP A 26 18.86 -21.40 3.40
CA ASP A 26 19.93 -22.32 3.85
C ASP A 26 19.99 -22.38 5.38
N CYS A 27 19.82 -21.25 6.07
CA CYS A 27 19.76 -21.21 7.53
C CYS A 27 18.58 -22.04 8.10
N CYS A 28 17.44 -22.10 7.41
CA CYS A 28 16.32 -22.96 7.81
C CYS A 28 16.69 -24.44 7.83
N LEU A 29 17.66 -24.84 7.01
CA LEU A 29 18.12 -26.25 6.92
C LEU A 29 19.14 -26.61 7.99
N VAL A 30 19.80 -25.64 8.58
CA VAL A 30 20.85 -25.86 9.59
C VAL A 30 20.28 -26.36 10.91
N SER A 31 19.23 -25.72 11.41
CA SER A 31 18.59 -26.09 12.68
C SER A 31 17.20 -25.53 12.80
N LYS A 32 16.33 -26.25 13.51
CA LYS A 32 14.96 -25.81 13.82
C LYS A 32 14.93 -24.48 14.59
N LEU A 33 15.99 -24.13 15.31
CA LEU A 33 16.10 -22.86 16.06
C LEU A 33 16.16 -21.64 15.13
N TRP A 34 16.65 -21.81 13.89
CA TRP A 34 16.72 -20.73 12.89
C TRP A 34 15.39 -20.47 12.20
N ILE A 35 14.49 -21.47 12.14
CA ILE A 35 13.26 -21.38 11.35
C ILE A 35 12.38 -20.16 11.71
N PRO A 36 12.05 -19.90 12.98
CA PRO A 36 11.18 -18.76 13.31
C PRO A 36 11.78 -17.41 12.93
N ARG A 37 13.12 -17.29 13.06
CA ARG A 37 13.86 -16.06 12.77
C ARG A 37 13.96 -15.80 11.27
N THR A 38 14.44 -16.80 10.54
CA THR A 38 14.57 -16.70 9.08
C THR A 38 13.22 -16.49 8.38
N ARG A 39 12.13 -17.07 8.91
CA ARG A 39 10.77 -16.82 8.40
C ARG A 39 10.36 -15.36 8.47
N LYS A 40 10.71 -14.64 9.54
CA LYS A 40 10.42 -13.20 9.66
C LYS A 40 11.02 -12.42 8.49
N HIS A 41 12.27 -12.73 8.11
CA HIS A 41 12.96 -12.06 7.01
C HIS A 41 12.48 -12.56 5.64
N LEU A 42 12.33 -13.88 5.47
CA LEU A 42 11.88 -14.48 4.21
C LEU A 42 10.50 -13.98 3.76
N PHE A 43 9.62 -13.76 4.73
CA PHE A 43 8.23 -13.36 4.49
C PHE A 43 7.92 -11.91 4.89
N ALA A 44 8.95 -11.12 5.23
CA ALA A 44 8.78 -9.70 5.56
C ALA A 44 8.17 -8.89 4.41
N SER A 45 8.51 -9.26 3.17
CA SER A 45 7.95 -8.68 1.97
C SER A 45 7.44 -9.78 1.03
N ILE A 46 6.18 -9.68 0.65
CA ILE A 46 5.50 -10.59 -0.27
C ILE A 46 4.95 -9.80 -1.45
N GLU A 47 5.14 -10.34 -2.65
CA GLU A 47 4.62 -9.78 -3.88
C GLU A 47 3.79 -10.85 -4.61
N PHE A 48 2.53 -10.55 -4.86
CA PHE A 48 1.65 -11.29 -5.77
C PHE A 48 1.52 -10.50 -7.06
N ARG A 49 2.19 -10.93 -8.12
CA ARG A 49 2.17 -10.24 -9.43
C ARG A 49 0.95 -10.61 -10.24
N THR A 50 0.42 -11.80 -10.00
CA THR A 50 -0.68 -12.39 -10.76
C THR A 50 -1.64 -13.11 -9.82
N ALA A 51 -2.84 -13.39 -10.32
CA ALA A 51 -3.80 -14.26 -9.62
C ALA A 51 -3.22 -15.64 -9.35
N VAL A 52 -2.39 -16.15 -10.26
CA VAL A 52 -1.75 -17.47 -10.12
C VAL A 52 -0.83 -17.50 -8.91
N ASP A 53 -0.13 -16.40 -8.60
CA ASP A 53 0.73 -16.32 -7.41
C ASP A 53 -0.10 -16.45 -6.14
N LEU A 54 -1.25 -15.76 -6.08
CA LEU A 54 -2.17 -15.82 -4.95
C LEU A 54 -2.77 -17.21 -4.79
N GLU A 55 -3.22 -17.84 -5.88
CA GLU A 55 -3.74 -19.21 -5.85
C GLU A 55 -2.65 -20.22 -5.44
N SER A 56 -1.44 -20.07 -5.95
CA SER A 56 -0.30 -20.90 -5.56
C SER A 56 0.03 -20.76 -4.07
N TRP A 57 -0.06 -19.54 -3.55
CA TRP A 57 0.11 -19.30 -2.13
C TRP A 57 -0.99 -19.95 -1.30
N LYS A 58 -2.29 -19.77 -1.65
CA LYS A 58 -3.43 -20.43 -1.00
C LYS A 58 -3.26 -21.95 -0.97
N LYS A 59 -2.87 -22.53 -2.09
CA LYS A 59 -2.62 -23.97 -2.20
C LYS A 59 -1.48 -24.43 -1.29
N LYS A 60 -0.44 -23.61 -1.14
CA LYS A 60 0.74 -23.91 -0.31
C LYS A 60 0.48 -23.70 1.18
N PHE A 61 -0.38 -22.76 1.52
CA PHE A 61 -0.76 -22.41 2.88
C PHE A 61 -2.29 -22.35 3.01
N PRO A 62 -2.97 -23.49 3.03
CA PRO A 62 -4.44 -23.54 3.00
C PRO A 62 -5.10 -22.95 4.27
N ASP A 63 -4.39 -22.97 5.39
CA ASP A 63 -4.84 -22.37 6.64
C ASP A 63 -4.15 -21.01 6.87
N PRO A 64 -4.90 -19.89 6.82
CA PRO A 64 -4.36 -18.55 7.06
C PRO A 64 -3.70 -18.39 8.42
N SER A 65 -4.15 -19.12 9.45
CA SER A 65 -3.64 -18.99 10.82
C SER A 65 -2.23 -19.56 11.00
N THR A 66 -1.86 -20.55 10.18
CA THR A 66 -0.53 -21.17 10.17
C THR A 66 0.37 -20.64 9.06
N SER A 67 -0.19 -19.80 8.21
CA SER A 67 0.50 -19.15 7.10
C SER A 67 1.58 -18.19 7.60
N PRO A 68 2.71 -18.06 6.88
CA PRO A 68 3.73 -17.08 7.23
C PRO A 68 3.30 -15.62 6.94
N ALA A 69 2.08 -15.39 6.49
CA ALA A 69 1.50 -14.06 6.25
C ALA A 69 1.57 -13.14 7.47
N CYS A 70 1.54 -13.70 8.70
CA CYS A 70 1.69 -12.94 9.95
C CYS A 70 3.06 -12.25 10.09
N TYR A 71 4.08 -12.67 9.35
CA TYR A 71 5.41 -12.03 9.35
C TYR A 71 5.52 -10.89 8.35
N THR A 72 4.54 -10.73 7.46
CA THR A 72 4.60 -9.76 6.35
C THR A 72 4.41 -8.33 6.85
N LYS A 73 5.35 -7.47 6.50
CA LYS A 73 5.33 -6.02 6.75
C LYS A 73 5.02 -5.22 5.49
N ALA A 74 5.49 -5.71 4.34
CA ALA A 74 5.25 -5.12 3.03
C ALA A 74 4.53 -6.12 2.13
N LEU A 75 3.40 -5.71 1.57
CA LEU A 75 2.60 -6.51 0.65
C LEU A 75 2.40 -5.76 -0.65
N THR A 76 2.80 -6.35 -1.77
CA THR A 76 2.52 -5.87 -3.11
C THR A 76 1.50 -6.78 -3.78
N ILE A 77 0.42 -6.21 -4.27
CA ILE A 77 -0.62 -6.92 -5.02
C ILE A 77 -0.68 -6.35 -6.44
N GLY A 78 -0.31 -7.17 -7.41
CA GLY A 78 -0.58 -6.94 -8.82
C GLY A 78 -2.02 -7.35 -9.13
N CYS A 79 -2.79 -6.44 -9.70
CA CYS A 79 -4.17 -6.68 -10.12
C CYS A 79 -4.21 -6.79 -11.65
N PRO A 80 -4.11 -7.98 -12.25
CA PRO A 80 -4.29 -8.14 -13.69
C PRO A 80 -5.75 -7.90 -14.08
N GLU A 81 -5.97 -7.42 -15.31
CA GLU A 81 -7.31 -7.05 -15.83
C GLU A 81 -8.37 -8.16 -15.72
N GLU A 82 -7.94 -9.42 -15.65
CA GLU A 82 -8.82 -10.59 -15.70
C GLU A 82 -9.24 -11.15 -14.33
N VAL A 83 -8.76 -10.56 -13.22
CA VAL A 83 -9.10 -11.08 -11.89
C VAL A 83 -10.46 -10.57 -11.46
N THR A 84 -11.48 -11.33 -11.79
CA THR A 84 -12.76 -11.29 -11.07
C THR A 84 -12.56 -12.01 -9.73
N VAL A 85 -11.94 -11.32 -8.77
CA VAL A 85 -11.82 -11.85 -7.40
C VAL A 85 -13.18 -11.70 -6.73
N ALA A 86 -14.12 -12.54 -7.14
CA ALA A 86 -15.50 -12.53 -6.62
C ALA A 86 -15.65 -13.32 -5.31
N ASP A 87 -14.54 -13.79 -4.71
CA ASP A 87 -14.64 -14.75 -3.65
C ASP A 87 -14.52 -14.14 -2.25
N ALA A 88 -15.58 -14.34 -1.46
CA ALA A 88 -15.57 -14.16 -0.01
C ALA A 88 -14.38 -14.89 0.67
N GLU A 89 -13.85 -15.94 0.03
CA GLU A 89 -12.65 -16.66 0.43
C GLU A 89 -11.39 -15.78 0.42
N VAL A 90 -11.25 -14.87 -0.55
CA VAL A 90 -10.07 -13.98 -0.62
C VAL A 90 -10.05 -13.03 0.56
N GLY A 91 -11.20 -12.52 0.99
CA GLY A 91 -11.31 -11.69 2.18
C GLY A 91 -10.85 -12.40 3.46
N GLY A 92 -11.17 -13.70 3.59
CA GLY A 92 -10.70 -14.53 4.70
C GLY A 92 -9.19 -14.69 4.71
N TRP A 93 -8.61 -14.79 3.53
CA TRP A 93 -7.19 -15.04 3.31
C TRP A 93 -6.32 -13.81 3.59
N ILE A 94 -6.79 -12.64 3.16
CA ILE A 94 -6.13 -11.34 3.41
C ILE A 94 -6.03 -11.04 4.90
N ARG A 95 -6.97 -11.50 5.73
CA ARG A 95 -6.91 -11.35 7.19
C ARG A 95 -5.68 -12.01 7.82
N GLY A 96 -5.07 -13.00 7.16
CA GLY A 96 -3.80 -13.58 7.60
C GLY A 96 -2.64 -12.57 7.60
N PHE A 97 -2.72 -11.51 6.78
CA PHE A 97 -1.74 -10.44 6.70
C PHE A 97 -1.99 -9.35 7.75
N SER A 98 -2.03 -9.72 9.01
CA SER A 98 -2.44 -8.85 10.13
C SER A 98 -1.43 -7.78 10.54
N HIS A 99 -0.19 -7.82 10.04
CA HIS A 99 0.90 -6.94 10.46
C HIS A 99 1.49 -6.10 9.33
N ILE A 100 0.74 -5.93 8.23
CA ILE A 100 1.18 -5.10 7.12
C ILE A 100 1.28 -3.65 7.57
N VAL A 101 2.40 -3.03 7.25
CA VAL A 101 2.68 -1.61 7.44
C VAL A 101 2.69 -0.89 6.11
N HIS A 102 3.17 -1.56 5.06
CA HIS A 102 3.24 -1.03 3.69
C HIS A 102 2.41 -1.88 2.74
N LEU A 103 1.48 -1.25 2.03
CA LEU A 103 0.64 -1.87 1.00
C LEU A 103 0.89 -1.18 -0.35
N GLU A 104 1.24 -1.96 -1.35
CA GLU A 104 1.39 -1.50 -2.72
C GLU A 104 0.38 -2.22 -3.63
N LEU A 105 -0.38 -1.45 -4.39
CA LEU A 105 -1.35 -1.94 -5.35
C LEU A 105 -0.92 -1.54 -6.76
N LYS A 106 -0.78 -2.53 -7.66
CA LYS A 106 -0.34 -2.34 -9.05
C LYS A 106 -1.35 -2.90 -10.05
N GLY A 107 -1.48 -2.27 -11.19
CA GLY A 107 -2.25 -2.78 -12.31
C GLY A 107 -3.71 -2.33 -12.31
N TYR A 108 -4.64 -3.24 -12.56
CA TYR A 108 -6.07 -2.94 -12.69
C TYR A 108 -6.83 -3.24 -11.41
N LEU A 109 -7.48 -2.24 -10.84
CA LEU A 109 -8.31 -2.43 -9.66
C LEU A 109 -9.79 -2.42 -10.05
N ALA A 110 -10.42 -3.58 -10.02
CA ALA A 110 -11.86 -3.69 -10.25
C ALA A 110 -12.66 -3.21 -9.03
N ASP A 111 -13.86 -2.67 -9.29
CA ASP A 111 -14.75 -2.12 -8.24
C ASP A 111 -15.12 -3.15 -7.16
N ASN A 112 -15.13 -4.43 -7.50
CA ASN A 112 -15.45 -5.53 -6.59
C ASN A 112 -14.33 -5.85 -5.58
N LEU A 113 -13.11 -5.30 -5.76
CA LEU A 113 -11.99 -5.52 -4.84
C LEU A 113 -12.04 -4.64 -3.60
N THR A 114 -12.80 -3.55 -3.62
CA THR A 114 -12.89 -2.61 -2.49
C THR A 114 -13.28 -3.29 -1.17
N PRO A 115 -14.25 -4.25 -1.11
CA PRO A 115 -14.57 -4.93 0.12
C PRO A 115 -13.42 -5.76 0.71
N LEU A 116 -12.47 -6.20 -0.13
CA LEU A 116 -11.31 -6.96 0.34
C LEU A 116 -10.39 -6.12 1.21
N PHE A 117 -10.30 -4.82 0.91
CA PHE A 117 -9.40 -3.92 1.63
C PHE A 117 -9.87 -3.61 3.05
N HIS A 118 -11.15 -3.76 3.35
CA HIS A 118 -11.66 -3.70 4.73
C HIS A 118 -11.19 -4.87 5.61
N GLY A 119 -10.65 -5.93 5.00
CA GLY A 119 -10.03 -7.07 5.70
C GLY A 119 -8.57 -6.86 6.06
N PHE A 120 -7.92 -5.83 5.50
CA PHE A 120 -6.54 -5.51 5.84
C PHE A 120 -6.41 -4.95 7.25
N SER A 121 -5.23 -5.17 7.81
CA SER A 121 -4.88 -4.67 9.11
C SER A 121 -5.02 -3.15 9.22
N PRO A 122 -5.56 -2.62 10.32
CA PRO A 122 -5.53 -1.19 10.61
C PRO A 122 -4.11 -0.64 10.82
N THR A 123 -3.08 -1.48 10.74
CA THR A 123 -1.67 -1.12 10.94
C THR A 123 -0.99 -0.53 9.70
N ILE A 124 -1.70 -0.43 8.56
CA ILE A 124 -1.13 0.15 7.33
C ILE A 124 -0.85 1.63 7.54
N LYS A 125 0.42 1.99 7.36
CA LYS A 125 0.94 3.36 7.46
C LYS A 125 1.34 3.95 6.11
N SER A 126 1.68 3.10 5.15
CA SER A 126 2.09 3.51 3.81
C SER A 126 1.27 2.79 2.75
N LEU A 127 0.70 3.56 1.84
CA LEU A 127 -0.09 3.07 0.71
C LEU A 127 0.47 3.61 -0.61
N ASP A 128 0.89 2.70 -1.48
CA ASP A 128 1.28 3.00 -2.86
C ASP A 128 0.20 2.49 -3.82
N VAL A 129 -0.39 3.40 -4.58
CA VAL A 129 -1.46 3.11 -5.55
C VAL A 129 -0.97 3.44 -6.95
N ASN A 130 -0.62 2.41 -7.70
CA ASN A 130 -0.22 2.50 -9.10
C ASN A 130 -1.17 1.65 -9.96
N VAL A 131 -2.41 2.10 -10.08
CA VAL A 131 -3.48 1.28 -10.65
C VAL A 131 -4.30 2.06 -11.67
N ILE A 132 -4.89 1.32 -12.61
CA ILE A 132 -5.96 1.79 -13.49
C ILE A 132 -7.29 1.49 -12.78
N MET A 133 -8.08 2.50 -12.48
CA MET A 133 -9.34 2.35 -11.75
C MET A 133 -10.54 2.76 -12.57
N LEU A 134 -11.66 2.12 -12.27
CA LEU A 134 -12.95 2.46 -12.86
C LEU A 134 -13.58 3.70 -12.22
N SER A 135 -13.36 3.92 -10.92
CA SER A 135 -13.94 5.05 -10.19
C SER A 135 -12.99 5.66 -9.16
N PRO A 136 -12.86 7.00 -9.14
CA PRO A 136 -12.05 7.71 -8.13
C PRO A 136 -12.54 7.55 -6.70
N SER A 137 -13.84 7.31 -6.51
CA SER A 137 -14.42 7.11 -5.18
C SER A 137 -13.87 5.87 -4.49
N HIS A 138 -13.50 4.83 -5.24
CA HIS A 138 -12.91 3.62 -4.68
C HIS A 138 -11.52 3.86 -4.10
N ILE A 139 -10.69 4.72 -4.74
CA ILE A 139 -9.41 5.12 -4.13
C ILE A 139 -9.63 5.83 -2.80
N PHE A 140 -10.59 6.76 -2.75
CA PHE A 140 -10.89 7.48 -1.51
C PHE A 140 -11.38 6.56 -0.41
N ASN A 141 -12.31 5.64 -0.73
CA ASN A 141 -12.80 4.66 0.25
C ASN A 141 -11.66 3.77 0.75
N LEU A 142 -10.75 3.37 -0.15
CA LEU A 142 -9.57 2.60 0.22
C LEU A 142 -8.66 3.38 1.18
N ILE A 143 -8.30 4.62 0.83
CA ILE A 143 -7.46 5.49 1.66
C ILE A 143 -8.09 5.69 3.04
N LEU A 144 -9.39 5.97 3.09
CA LEU A 144 -10.13 6.19 4.32
C LEU A 144 -10.32 4.92 5.16
N SER A 145 -10.06 3.73 4.59
CA SER A 145 -10.11 2.46 5.33
C SER A 145 -8.90 2.26 6.24
N PHE A 146 -7.85 3.07 6.10
CA PHE A 146 -6.62 2.93 6.87
C PHE A 146 -6.40 4.09 7.83
N PRO A 147 -6.87 3.98 9.09
CA PRO A 147 -6.86 5.10 10.05
C PRO A 147 -5.46 5.54 10.48
N LEU A 148 -4.44 4.69 10.31
CA LEU A 148 -3.04 4.98 10.64
C LEU A 148 -2.20 5.36 9.42
N LEU A 149 -2.84 5.66 8.28
CA LEU A 149 -2.13 6.01 7.06
C LEU A 149 -1.39 7.34 7.21
N GLU A 150 -0.08 7.29 7.07
CA GLU A 150 0.84 8.42 7.15
C GLU A 150 1.32 8.83 5.75
N ASP A 151 1.75 7.83 4.95
CA ASP A 151 2.36 8.01 3.63
C ASP A 151 1.42 7.56 2.52
N LEU A 152 1.21 8.42 1.54
CA LEU A 152 0.36 8.15 0.40
C LEU A 152 1.09 8.46 -0.92
N ARG A 153 1.20 7.45 -1.77
CA ARG A 153 1.72 7.57 -3.12
C ARG A 153 0.66 7.18 -4.13
N VAL A 154 0.35 8.07 -5.06
CA VAL A 154 -0.62 7.81 -6.14
C VAL A 154 0.03 8.10 -7.48
N THR A 155 0.34 7.04 -8.20
CA THR A 155 1.03 7.09 -9.49
C THR A 155 0.26 6.27 -10.53
N GLY A 156 0.44 6.56 -11.83
CA GLY A 156 -0.12 5.73 -12.90
C GLY A 156 -1.65 5.71 -13.00
N TRP A 157 -2.32 6.73 -12.52
CA TRP A 157 -3.77 6.77 -12.40
C TRP A 157 -4.47 7.09 -13.73
N GLU A 158 -5.06 6.07 -14.34
CA GLU A 158 -6.00 6.22 -15.44
C GLU A 158 -7.36 5.67 -15.04
N VAL A 159 -8.42 6.39 -15.39
CA VAL A 159 -9.79 5.91 -15.24
C VAL A 159 -10.31 5.52 -16.62
N ARG A 160 -10.55 4.24 -16.83
CA ARG A 160 -11.25 3.74 -18.01
C ARG A 160 -12.76 3.90 -17.77
N GLY A 161 -13.36 4.82 -18.45
CA GLY A 161 -14.82 5.03 -18.41
C GLY A 161 -15.17 6.51 -18.46
N GLY A 162 -16.21 6.83 -19.24
CA GLY A 162 -16.69 8.21 -19.46
C GLY A 162 -17.47 8.80 -18.28
N GLY A 163 -17.22 8.38 -17.05
CA GLY A 163 -17.89 8.94 -15.87
C GLY A 163 -17.58 10.43 -15.70
N SER A 164 -18.60 11.24 -15.48
CA SER A 164 -18.41 12.65 -15.16
C SER A 164 -17.57 12.81 -13.91
N PRO A 165 -16.51 13.62 -13.93
CA PRO A 165 -15.69 13.89 -12.75
C PRO A 165 -16.49 14.53 -11.60
N ASP A 166 -17.64 15.13 -11.90
CA ASP A 166 -18.48 15.80 -10.91
C ASP A 166 -19.51 14.86 -10.23
N GLY A 167 -19.67 13.64 -10.74
CA GLY A 167 -20.60 12.62 -10.21
C GLY A 167 -19.97 11.69 -9.17
N LEU A 168 -19.03 12.14 -8.36
CA LEU A 168 -18.43 11.30 -7.30
C LEU A 168 -19.51 10.90 -6.29
N PRO A 169 -19.76 9.59 -6.10
CA PRO A 169 -20.74 9.13 -5.14
C PRO A 169 -20.35 9.61 -3.72
N THR A 170 -21.37 9.76 -2.90
CA THR A 170 -21.21 10.17 -1.51
C THR A 170 -20.27 9.18 -0.81
N VAL A 171 -19.10 9.65 -0.41
CA VAL A 171 -18.16 8.82 0.37
C VAL A 171 -18.73 8.66 1.76
N ILE A 172 -18.78 7.44 2.21
CA ILE A 172 -19.06 7.13 3.61
C ILE A 172 -17.89 7.75 4.42
N GLN A 173 -18.17 8.81 5.17
CA GLN A 173 -17.16 9.40 6.03
C GLN A 173 -16.86 8.40 7.16
N PRO A 174 -15.62 7.96 7.30
CA PRO A 174 -15.23 7.12 8.42
C PRO A 174 -15.35 7.93 9.72
N SER A 175 -15.63 7.25 10.82
CA SER A 175 -15.68 7.87 12.15
C SER A 175 -14.35 8.49 12.56
N ASN A 176 -13.23 7.93 12.04
CA ASN A 176 -11.87 8.40 12.26
C ASN A 176 -11.14 8.44 10.92
N PRO A 177 -11.13 9.57 10.21
CA PRO A 177 -10.32 9.71 9.00
C PRO A 177 -8.82 9.63 9.34
N PRO A 178 -7.97 9.17 8.41
CA PRO A 178 -6.52 9.14 8.62
C PRO A 178 -5.99 10.57 8.82
N ILE A 179 -4.99 10.69 9.70
CA ILE A 179 -4.23 11.92 9.89
C ILE A 179 -2.93 11.77 9.10
N PHE A 180 -2.86 12.42 7.95
CA PHE A 180 -1.71 12.35 7.07
C PHE A 180 -0.55 13.19 7.59
N THR A 181 0.46 12.55 8.18
CA THR A 181 1.63 13.24 8.77
C THR A 181 2.95 12.91 8.08
N GLY A 182 2.95 12.00 7.13
CA GLY A 182 4.13 11.54 6.41
C GLY A 182 4.34 12.25 5.07
N SER A 183 4.34 11.47 4.00
CA SER A 183 4.59 11.95 2.63
C SER A 183 3.40 11.80 1.71
N LEU A 184 3.23 12.75 0.79
CA LEU A 184 2.33 12.65 -0.35
C LEU A 184 3.14 12.70 -1.65
N GLU A 185 3.01 11.67 -2.48
CA GLU A 185 3.52 11.66 -3.84
C GLU A 185 2.37 11.54 -4.83
N LEU A 186 2.19 12.55 -5.65
CA LEU A 186 1.16 12.59 -6.70
C LEU A 186 1.78 12.78 -8.07
N HIS A 187 1.37 11.94 -9.01
CA HIS A 187 1.63 12.14 -10.43
C HIS A 187 0.40 12.78 -11.09
N HIS A 188 0.64 13.72 -12.02
CA HIS A 188 -0.45 14.34 -12.77
C HIS A 188 -1.25 13.30 -13.58
N GLY A 189 -2.57 13.46 -13.55
CA GLY A 189 -3.54 12.70 -14.31
C GLY A 189 -4.89 13.41 -14.36
N LYS A 190 -5.82 12.93 -15.18
CA LYS A 190 -7.17 13.54 -15.31
C LYS A 190 -7.90 13.72 -13.99
N TRP A 191 -7.60 12.87 -13.02
CA TRP A 191 -8.28 12.81 -11.73
C TRP A 191 -7.53 13.50 -10.59
N THR A 192 -6.36 14.03 -10.86
CA THR A 192 -5.56 14.73 -9.84
C THR A 192 -6.35 15.89 -9.23
N LYS A 193 -7.06 16.68 -10.03
CA LYS A 193 -7.88 17.81 -9.53
C LYS A 193 -9.02 17.34 -8.61
N PRO A 194 -9.95 16.44 -9.03
CA PRO A 194 -11.01 15.94 -8.15
C PRO A 194 -10.47 15.25 -6.90
N PHE A 195 -9.42 14.45 -7.03
CA PHE A 195 -8.78 13.76 -5.92
C PHE A 195 -8.23 14.76 -4.90
N THR A 196 -7.44 15.73 -5.33
CA THR A 196 -6.83 16.71 -4.44
C THR A 196 -7.88 17.61 -3.77
N ARG A 197 -8.90 18.05 -4.49
CA ARG A 197 -10.00 18.82 -3.88
C ARG A 197 -10.66 18.03 -2.76
N ARG A 198 -10.85 16.74 -2.96
CA ARG A 198 -11.46 15.87 -1.96
C ARG A 198 -10.52 15.61 -0.78
N LEU A 199 -9.22 15.44 -1.04
CA LEU A 199 -8.20 15.34 0.00
C LEU A 199 -8.18 16.58 0.90
N LEU A 200 -8.24 17.77 0.29
CA LEU A 200 -8.33 19.05 0.98
C LEU A 200 -9.65 19.24 1.76
N SER A 201 -10.70 18.53 1.40
CA SER A 201 -12.01 18.59 2.09
C SER A 201 -12.14 17.60 3.26
N LEU A 202 -11.09 16.86 3.59
CA LEU A 202 -11.13 15.92 4.70
C LEU A 202 -11.28 16.63 6.04
N PRO A 203 -12.14 16.14 6.93
CA PRO A 203 -12.25 16.69 8.27
C PRO A 203 -10.92 16.45 9.01
N GLY A 204 -10.35 17.54 9.55
CA GLY A 204 -9.03 17.50 10.20
C GLY A 204 -7.88 17.95 9.33
N GLY A 205 -8.12 18.20 8.03
CA GLY A 205 -7.09 18.68 7.11
C GLY A 205 -6.04 17.63 6.74
N ILE A 206 -5.00 18.08 6.07
CA ILE A 206 -3.82 17.28 5.71
C ILE A 206 -2.57 17.94 6.27
N HIS A 207 -1.64 17.16 6.79
CA HIS A 207 -0.44 17.63 7.49
C HIS A 207 0.83 16.93 6.98
N PHE A 208 0.92 16.72 5.66
CA PHE A 208 2.09 16.08 5.08
C PHE A 208 3.36 16.89 5.35
N ARG A 209 4.43 16.17 5.72
CA ARG A 209 5.78 16.75 5.86
C ARG A 209 6.53 16.81 4.55
N LYS A 210 6.21 15.90 3.63
CA LYS A 210 6.84 15.87 2.31
C LYS A 210 5.78 15.84 1.22
N LEU A 211 5.92 16.74 0.25
CA LEU A 211 5.12 16.76 -0.98
C LEU A 211 6.02 16.54 -2.19
N THR A 212 5.72 15.51 -2.98
CA THR A 212 6.36 15.23 -4.27
C THR A 212 5.29 15.25 -5.36
N LEU A 213 5.30 16.27 -6.18
CA LEU A 213 4.28 16.53 -7.21
C LEU A 213 4.95 16.48 -8.58
N THR A 214 4.69 15.40 -9.34
CA THR A 214 5.40 15.16 -10.60
C THR A 214 4.48 15.30 -11.82
N TYR A 215 5.04 15.73 -12.93
CA TYR A 215 4.34 15.96 -14.20
C TYR A 215 3.21 17.00 -14.12
N MET A 216 3.24 17.91 -13.11
CA MET A 216 2.22 18.94 -12.96
C MET A 216 2.19 19.90 -14.15
N ARG A 217 1.01 20.31 -14.54
CA ARG A 217 0.76 21.27 -15.61
C ARG A 217 0.54 22.66 -15.03
N GLU A 218 0.69 23.68 -15.87
CA GLU A 218 0.41 25.08 -15.49
C GLU A 218 -1.00 25.25 -14.93
N GLU A 219 -1.98 24.55 -15.51
CA GLU A 219 -3.38 24.55 -15.06
C GLU A 219 -3.59 23.93 -13.66
N ASP A 220 -2.61 23.25 -13.09
CA ASP A 220 -2.65 22.65 -11.75
C ASP A 220 -2.07 23.59 -10.67
N ALA A 221 -1.51 24.74 -11.06
CA ALA A 221 -0.80 25.64 -10.14
C ALA A 221 -1.64 26.05 -8.92
N SER A 222 -2.93 26.36 -9.14
CA SER A 222 -3.84 26.71 -8.03
C SER A 222 -4.04 25.56 -7.03
N LEU A 223 -4.03 24.34 -7.52
CA LEU A 223 -4.19 23.13 -6.72
C LEU A 223 -2.92 22.82 -5.93
N VAL A 224 -1.77 22.96 -6.58
CA VAL A 224 -0.45 22.83 -5.93
C VAL A 224 -0.34 23.83 -4.81
N MET A 225 -0.72 25.10 -5.05
CA MET A 225 -0.73 26.13 -4.03
C MET A 225 -1.66 25.81 -2.86
N ALA A 226 -2.85 25.27 -3.14
CA ALA A 226 -3.78 24.88 -2.08
C ALA A 226 -3.21 23.74 -1.19
N LEU A 227 -2.55 22.74 -1.79
CA LEU A 227 -1.87 21.67 -1.06
C LEU A 227 -0.73 22.21 -0.19
N VAL A 228 0.10 23.08 -0.75
CA VAL A 228 1.23 23.68 -0.03
C VAL A 228 0.74 24.54 1.14
N LEU A 229 -0.30 25.34 0.93
CA LEU A 229 -0.87 26.18 1.98
C LEU A 229 -1.47 25.35 3.11
N GLU A 230 -2.21 24.29 2.79
CA GLU A 230 -2.80 23.41 3.81
C GLU A 230 -1.72 22.70 4.64
N CYS A 231 -0.64 22.26 3.99
CA CYS A 231 0.49 21.63 4.68
C CYS A 231 1.52 22.61 5.27
N SER A 232 1.34 23.92 5.13
CA SER A 232 2.37 24.92 5.42
C SER A 232 2.96 24.83 6.84
N HIS A 233 2.18 24.40 7.82
CA HIS A 233 2.62 24.27 9.21
C HIS A 233 3.43 22.98 9.49
N SER A 234 3.33 21.99 8.62
CA SER A 234 3.98 20.68 8.78
C SER A 234 5.03 20.40 7.71
N LEU A 235 5.04 21.17 6.62
CA LEU A 235 5.82 20.88 5.42
C LEU A 235 7.33 21.10 5.65
N GLU A 236 8.09 20.02 5.49
CA GLU A 236 9.55 20.00 5.62
C GLU A 236 10.25 19.92 4.25
N SER A 237 9.60 19.32 3.26
CA SER A 237 10.17 19.10 1.92
C SER A 237 9.12 19.26 0.83
N LEU A 238 9.47 19.99 -0.22
CA LEU A 238 8.64 20.19 -1.40
C LEU A 238 9.44 19.93 -2.68
N GLU A 239 8.97 18.98 -3.48
CA GLU A 239 9.51 18.67 -4.79
C GLU A 239 8.41 18.81 -5.85
N ILE A 240 8.62 19.69 -6.81
CA ILE A 240 7.66 19.89 -7.92
C ILE A 240 8.41 19.72 -9.24
N SER A 241 7.94 18.80 -10.07
CA SER A 241 8.42 18.65 -11.44
C SER A 241 7.28 18.87 -12.43
N GLY A 242 7.51 19.72 -13.41
CA GLY A 242 6.56 19.99 -14.50
C GLY A 242 6.80 19.10 -15.71
N THR A 243 5.77 18.94 -16.55
CA THR A 243 5.97 18.46 -17.92
C THR A 243 6.70 19.53 -18.71
N ARG A 244 7.83 19.18 -19.34
CA ARG A 244 8.37 20.07 -20.37
C ARG A 244 7.32 20.18 -21.46
N SER A 245 6.76 21.38 -21.65
CA SER A 245 5.92 21.68 -22.79
C SER A 245 6.78 21.44 -24.04
N SER A 246 6.54 20.33 -24.74
CA SER A 246 7.04 20.16 -26.10
C SER A 246 6.27 21.17 -26.96
N LYS A 247 6.94 22.27 -27.28
CA LYS A 247 6.50 23.21 -28.31
C LYS A 247 6.52 22.54 -29.65
#